data_835b5e4b01996789de16343cc129acf3
#
_entry.id   835b5e4b01996789de16343cc129acf3
#
_cell.length_a   1.000
_cell.length_b   1.000
_cell.length_c   1.000
_cell.angle_alpha   90.00
_cell.angle_beta   90.00
_cell.angle_gamma   90.00
#
_symmetry.space_group_name_H-M   'P 1'
#
loop_
_entity.id
_entity.type
_entity.pdbx_description
1 polymer ?
#
loop_
_entity_poly.entity_id
_entity_poly.type
_entity_poly.pdbx_seq_one_letter_code
_entity_poly.pdbx_strand_id
1 'polypeptide(L)'
;MEKDFQKYEYKVNDNKARITGAFWNSMAIEVPEKIDGFEVTEIGDYAFSQPIGDVVKLNFTTSPIEEIILPNSIKKIGRYAFYNCRNLRRIQFYNTLKDIGAGAFTGCHKVREIDVTFVENEKSCLRELLMELPEEQTIFYHSKQGEAK
;
A
#
# COMPACT_ATOMS: atom_id res chain seq x y z
N MET A 1 22.84 10.93 13.13
CA MET A 1 21.78 9.94 13.15
C MET A 1 20.67 10.30 12.18
N GLU A 2 20.30 9.35 11.35
CA GLU A 2 19.27 9.59 10.37
C GLU A 2 17.89 9.25 10.89
N LYS A 3 16.94 10.07 10.55
CA LYS A 3 15.55 9.78 10.84
C LYS A 3 14.94 9.04 9.67
N ASP A 4 13.88 8.31 9.94
CA ASP A 4 13.11 7.71 8.86
C ASP A 4 12.62 8.81 7.95
N PHE A 5 12.71 8.55 6.67
CA PHE A 5 12.36 9.52 5.66
C PHE A 5 11.30 8.94 4.73
N GLN A 6 10.23 9.70 4.57
CA GLN A 6 9.18 9.34 3.62
C GLN A 6 8.75 10.60 2.92
N LYS A 7 8.80 10.60 1.61
CA LYS A 7 8.38 11.71 0.80
C LYS A 7 7.55 11.21 -0.35
N TYR A 8 6.43 11.85 -0.60
CA TYR A 8 5.50 11.42 -1.61
C TYR A 8 5.39 12.45 -2.72
N GLU A 9 5.32 11.94 -3.95
CA GLU A 9 4.87 12.73 -5.08
C GLU A 9 3.40 12.41 -5.26
N TYR A 10 2.61 13.42 -5.62
CA TYR A 10 1.18 13.22 -5.73
C TYR A 10 0.57 14.20 -6.73
N LYS A 11 -0.62 13.85 -7.19
CA LYS A 11 -1.43 14.74 -8.02
C LYS A 11 -2.78 14.93 -7.37
N VAL A 12 -3.36 16.12 -7.56
CA VAL A 12 -4.65 16.46 -6.96
C VAL A 12 -5.71 16.50 -8.05
N ASN A 13 -6.84 15.87 -7.75
CA ASN A 13 -8.02 15.89 -8.63
C ASN A 13 -9.24 15.88 -7.72
N ASP A 14 -10.14 16.84 -7.91
CA ASP A 14 -11.36 16.97 -7.08
C ASP A 14 -11.04 17.04 -5.58
N ASN A 15 -10.02 17.79 -5.23
CA ASN A 15 -9.57 17.94 -3.84
C ASN A 15 -9.07 16.64 -3.18
N LYS A 16 -8.75 15.64 -3.99
CA LYS A 16 -8.22 14.37 -3.50
C LYS A 16 -6.82 14.17 -4.06
N ALA A 17 -5.96 13.57 -3.27
CA ALA A 17 -4.60 13.29 -3.69
C ALA A 17 -4.46 11.84 -4.13
N ARG A 18 -3.71 11.66 -5.21
CA ARG A 18 -3.30 10.34 -5.68
C ARG A 18 -1.77 10.30 -5.61
N ILE A 19 -1.23 9.38 -4.85
CA ILE A 19 0.21 9.23 -4.75
C ILE A 19 0.74 8.67 -6.06
N THR A 20 1.69 9.36 -6.68
CA THR A 20 2.27 8.93 -7.95
C THR A 20 3.68 8.39 -7.80
N GLY A 21 4.31 8.63 -6.66
CA GLY A 21 5.64 8.12 -6.39
C GLY A 21 5.97 8.31 -4.94
N ALA A 22 7.01 7.63 -4.48
CA ALA A 22 7.42 7.74 -3.09
C ALA A 22 8.91 7.48 -2.95
N PHE A 23 9.50 8.18 -2.00
CA PHE A 23 10.88 7.95 -1.57
C PHE A 23 10.85 7.59 -0.10
N TRP A 24 11.58 6.57 0.28
CA TRP A 24 11.57 6.12 1.67
C TRP A 24 12.90 5.47 2.03
N ASN A 25 13.20 5.47 3.33
CA ASN A 25 14.35 4.74 3.87
C ASN A 25 13.96 3.91 5.08
N SER A 26 12.69 3.53 5.14
CA SER A 26 12.16 2.75 6.25
C SER A 26 11.58 1.45 5.73
N MET A 27 11.60 0.41 6.57
CA MET A 27 11.01 -0.87 6.21
C MET A 27 9.49 -0.87 6.36
N ALA A 28 8.94 0.05 7.13
CA ALA A 28 7.49 0.17 7.31
C ALA A 28 7.04 1.51 6.74
N ILE A 29 6.08 1.46 5.85
CA ILE A 29 5.50 2.66 5.23
C ILE A 29 4.09 2.83 5.74
N GLU A 30 3.84 3.95 6.41
CA GLU A 30 2.50 4.30 6.82
C GLU A 30 2.03 5.45 5.94
N VAL A 31 1.11 5.16 5.02
CA VAL A 31 0.61 6.17 4.10
C VAL A 31 -0.30 7.13 4.87
N PRO A 32 -0.08 8.44 4.75
CA PRO A 32 -0.88 9.41 5.51
C PRO A 32 -2.28 9.55 4.94
N GLU A 33 -3.23 9.94 5.79
CA GLU A 33 -4.58 10.23 5.34
C GLU A 33 -4.64 11.51 4.50
N LYS A 34 -3.75 12.45 4.76
CA LYS A 34 -3.72 13.73 4.05
C LYS A 34 -2.30 14.12 3.72
N ILE A 35 -2.13 14.77 2.57
CA ILE A 35 -0.88 15.39 2.17
C ILE A 35 -1.21 16.82 1.79
N ASP A 36 -0.58 17.78 2.45
CA ASP A 36 -0.79 19.21 2.19
C ASP A 36 -2.28 19.60 2.24
N GLY A 37 -3.03 18.95 3.13
CA GLY A 37 -4.44 19.24 3.31
C GLY A 37 -5.37 18.46 2.39
N PHE A 38 -4.84 17.72 1.43
CA PHE A 38 -5.67 16.92 0.50
C PHE A 38 -5.80 15.49 1.00
N GLU A 39 -7.01 14.98 1.01
CA GLU A 39 -7.25 13.60 1.42
C GLU A 39 -6.62 12.65 0.41
N VAL A 40 -5.83 11.69 0.90
CA VAL A 40 -5.19 10.70 0.04
C VAL A 40 -6.17 9.56 -0.16
N THR A 41 -6.64 9.40 -1.40
CA THR A 41 -7.65 8.38 -1.70
C THR A 41 -7.15 7.30 -2.65
N GLU A 42 -5.98 7.49 -3.25
CA GLU A 42 -5.52 6.56 -4.26
C GLU A 42 -4.01 6.41 -4.24
N ILE A 43 -3.56 5.17 -4.37
CA ILE A 43 -2.17 4.86 -4.69
C ILE A 43 -2.15 4.67 -6.21
N GLY A 44 -1.41 5.51 -6.91
CA GLY A 44 -1.38 5.49 -8.37
C GLY A 44 -0.61 4.32 -8.96
N ASP A 45 -0.70 4.19 -10.28
CA ASP A 45 0.02 3.13 -10.99
C ASP A 45 1.52 3.26 -10.75
N TYR A 46 2.17 2.15 -10.45
CA TYR A 46 3.62 2.06 -10.23
C TYR A 46 4.15 2.91 -9.07
N ALA A 47 3.28 3.45 -8.21
CA ALA A 47 3.69 4.44 -7.21
C ALA A 47 4.81 3.97 -6.27
N PHE A 48 4.76 2.72 -5.85
CA PHE A 48 5.79 2.14 -4.96
C PHE A 48 6.60 1.06 -5.65
N SER A 49 6.49 0.97 -6.97
CA SER A 49 7.20 -0.08 -7.70
C SER A 49 8.70 0.12 -7.61
N GLN A 50 9.43 -0.98 -7.72
CA GLN A 50 10.88 -0.96 -7.71
C GLN A 50 11.36 -1.13 -9.15
N PRO A 51 11.82 -0.05 -9.79
CA PRO A 51 12.29 -0.14 -11.17
C PRO A 51 13.54 -1.01 -11.26
N ILE A 52 13.57 -1.88 -12.25
CA ILE A 52 14.69 -2.81 -12.40
C ILE A 52 15.96 -2.11 -12.83
N GLY A 53 15.83 -1.19 -13.77
CA GLY A 53 17.01 -0.55 -14.36
C GLY A 53 17.79 0.35 -13.43
N ASP A 54 17.07 1.10 -12.63
CA ASP A 54 17.70 2.12 -11.77
C ASP A 54 18.30 1.56 -10.49
N VAL A 55 17.93 0.34 -10.16
CA VAL A 55 18.43 -0.30 -8.95
C VAL A 55 19.94 -0.39 -8.96
N VAL A 56 20.51 -0.66 -10.10
CA VAL A 56 21.96 -0.81 -10.23
C VAL A 56 22.69 0.46 -9.84
N LYS A 57 22.15 1.60 -10.22
CA LYS A 57 22.78 2.88 -9.91
C LYS A 57 22.77 3.19 -8.43
N LEU A 58 21.78 2.70 -7.72
CA LEU A 58 21.62 2.96 -6.30
C LEU A 58 22.19 1.87 -5.43
N ASN A 59 22.74 0.83 -6.02
CA ASN A 59 23.27 -0.32 -5.30
C ASN A 59 22.24 -1.04 -4.47
N PHE A 60 20.97 -0.90 -4.82
CA PHE A 60 19.89 -1.64 -4.19
C PHE A 60 19.39 -2.71 -5.12
N THR A 61 19.25 -3.92 -4.63
CA THR A 61 18.73 -5.01 -5.43
C THR A 61 17.26 -5.28 -5.19
N THR A 62 16.71 -4.77 -4.09
CA THR A 62 15.30 -4.95 -3.75
C THR A 62 14.80 -3.75 -2.99
N SER A 63 13.46 -3.60 -2.99
CA SER A 63 12.81 -2.59 -2.16
C SER A 63 13.02 -2.92 -0.69
N PRO A 64 13.32 -1.94 0.17
CA PRO A 64 13.45 -2.20 1.60
C PRO A 64 12.11 -2.38 2.32
N ILE A 65 10.99 -2.12 1.65
CA ILE A 65 9.68 -2.15 2.31
C ILE A 65 9.31 -3.55 2.76
N GLU A 66 8.99 -3.71 4.04
CA GLU A 66 8.49 -4.97 4.59
C GLU A 66 7.03 -4.87 5.00
N GLU A 67 6.55 -3.67 5.28
CA GLU A 67 5.18 -3.47 5.73
C GLU A 67 4.59 -2.22 5.13
N ILE A 68 3.34 -2.33 4.67
CA ILE A 68 2.56 -1.20 4.15
C ILE A 68 1.31 -1.06 5.01
N ILE A 69 1.09 0.14 5.51
CA ILE A 69 -0.09 0.48 6.31
C ILE A 69 -0.87 1.54 5.55
N LEU A 70 -2.08 1.20 5.14
CA LEU A 70 -2.94 2.10 4.38
C LEU A 70 -4.04 2.64 5.27
N PRO A 71 -4.32 3.96 5.23
CA PRO A 71 -5.40 4.54 6.02
C PRO A 71 -6.76 4.24 5.39
N ASN A 72 -7.83 4.51 6.14
CA ASN A 72 -9.16 4.21 5.64
C ASN A 72 -9.61 5.14 4.52
N SER A 73 -8.87 6.19 4.23
CA SER A 73 -9.17 7.09 3.12
C SER A 73 -8.86 6.47 1.76
N ILE A 74 -8.02 5.44 1.70
CA ILE A 74 -7.61 4.84 0.44
C ILE A 74 -8.76 4.01 -0.15
N LYS A 75 -9.13 4.35 -1.38
CA LYS A 75 -10.20 3.67 -2.11
C LYS A 75 -9.68 2.84 -3.27
N LYS A 76 -8.47 3.13 -3.75
CA LYS A 76 -7.95 2.49 -4.95
C LYS A 76 -6.45 2.29 -4.88
N ILE A 77 -6.00 1.14 -5.34
CA ILE A 77 -4.59 0.84 -5.58
C ILE A 77 -4.44 0.63 -7.07
N GLY A 78 -3.52 1.35 -7.68
CA GLY A 78 -3.30 1.32 -9.11
C GLY A 78 -2.58 0.07 -9.60
N ARG A 79 -2.45 -0.03 -10.92
CA ARG A 79 -1.76 -1.16 -11.55
C ARG A 79 -0.28 -1.14 -11.17
N TYR A 80 0.23 -2.31 -10.84
CA TYR A 80 1.65 -2.48 -10.51
C TYR A 80 2.14 -1.53 -9.42
N ALA A 81 1.22 -1.05 -8.56
CA ALA A 81 1.57 -0.04 -7.56
C ALA A 81 2.70 -0.48 -6.64
N PHE A 82 2.76 -1.75 -6.30
CA PHE A 82 3.82 -2.32 -5.45
C PHE A 82 4.64 -3.36 -6.20
N TYR A 83 4.81 -3.14 -7.49
CA TYR A 83 5.53 -4.07 -8.34
C TYR A 83 6.94 -4.29 -7.80
N ASN A 84 7.30 -5.56 -7.67
CA ASN A 84 8.65 -5.98 -7.30
C ASN A 84 9.07 -5.55 -5.88
N CYS A 85 8.10 -5.34 -4.98
CA CYS A 85 8.40 -5.12 -3.57
C CYS A 85 8.68 -6.47 -2.93
N ARG A 86 9.88 -6.99 -3.16
CA ARG A 86 10.22 -8.37 -2.84
C ARG A 86 10.29 -8.68 -1.36
N ASN A 87 10.50 -7.67 -0.53
CA ASN A 87 10.61 -7.88 0.92
C ASN A 87 9.31 -7.62 1.64
N LEU A 88 8.27 -7.20 0.93
CA LEU A 88 6.98 -6.91 1.54
C LEU A 88 6.39 -8.18 2.14
N ARG A 89 6.11 -8.15 3.44
CA ARG A 89 5.60 -9.30 4.18
C ARG A 89 4.21 -9.07 4.72
N ARG A 90 3.85 -7.81 4.99
CA ARG A 90 2.61 -7.50 5.68
C ARG A 90 1.91 -6.31 5.04
N ILE A 91 0.61 -6.44 4.86
CA ILE A 91 -0.23 -5.38 4.31
C ILE A 91 -1.37 -5.15 5.29
N GLN A 92 -1.57 -3.88 5.67
CA GLN A 92 -2.63 -3.50 6.58
C GLN A 92 -3.51 -2.47 5.89
N PHE A 93 -4.81 -2.73 5.85
CA PHE A 93 -5.73 -1.85 5.16
C PHE A 93 -7.14 -1.96 5.75
N TYR A 94 -8.02 -1.08 5.29
CA TYR A 94 -9.43 -1.08 5.67
C TYR A 94 -10.26 -1.58 4.51
N ASN A 95 -11.43 -2.17 4.80
CA ASN A 95 -12.33 -2.64 3.75
C ASN A 95 -12.98 -1.51 2.96
N THR A 96 -12.61 -0.26 3.25
CA THR A 96 -12.97 0.88 2.41
C THR A 96 -12.24 0.89 1.08
N LEU A 97 -11.17 0.10 0.96
CA LEU A 97 -10.46 -0.10 -0.29
C LEU A 97 -11.37 -0.84 -1.26
N LYS A 98 -11.61 -0.27 -2.44
CA LYS A 98 -12.62 -0.78 -3.39
C LYS A 98 -12.03 -1.33 -4.67
N ASP A 99 -10.92 -0.77 -5.15
CA ASP A 99 -10.34 -1.16 -6.43
C ASP A 99 -8.89 -1.51 -6.29
N ILE A 100 -8.49 -2.62 -6.88
CA ILE A 100 -7.09 -3.02 -6.92
C ILE A 100 -6.75 -3.30 -8.37
N GLY A 101 -5.78 -2.55 -8.89
CA GLY A 101 -5.36 -2.68 -10.27
C GLY A 101 -4.62 -3.98 -10.55
N ALA A 102 -4.64 -4.39 -11.80
CA ALA A 102 -3.98 -5.61 -12.23
C ALA A 102 -2.48 -5.52 -11.91
N GLY A 103 -1.92 -6.58 -11.38
CA GLY A 103 -0.50 -6.67 -11.10
C GLY A 103 -0.04 -5.83 -9.92
N ALA A 104 -0.96 -5.29 -9.12
CA ALA A 104 -0.61 -4.37 -8.04
C ALA A 104 0.49 -4.93 -7.13
N PHE A 105 0.51 -6.22 -6.90
CA PHE A 105 1.50 -6.86 -6.02
C PHE A 105 2.36 -7.88 -6.75
N THR A 106 2.53 -7.71 -8.04
CA THR A 106 3.38 -8.61 -8.82
C THR A 106 4.81 -8.54 -8.31
N GLY A 107 5.38 -9.70 -8.01
CA GLY A 107 6.73 -9.79 -7.47
C GLY A 107 6.81 -9.73 -5.97
N CYS A 108 5.69 -9.57 -5.28
CA CYS A 108 5.67 -9.54 -3.82
C CYS A 108 5.52 -10.94 -3.27
N HIS A 109 6.59 -11.73 -3.37
CA HIS A 109 6.53 -13.17 -3.06
C HIS A 109 6.54 -13.50 -1.57
N LYS A 110 6.84 -12.52 -0.73
CA LYS A 110 6.98 -12.77 0.70
C LYS A 110 5.78 -12.37 1.54
N VAL A 111 4.71 -11.87 0.91
CA VAL A 111 3.51 -11.47 1.66
C VAL A 111 2.90 -12.69 2.31
N ARG A 112 2.75 -12.64 3.63
CA ARG A 112 2.18 -13.73 4.43
C ARG A 112 1.11 -13.25 5.38
N GLU A 113 1.06 -11.95 5.67
CA GLU A 113 0.13 -11.42 6.64
C GLU A 113 -0.71 -10.30 6.04
N ILE A 114 -2.00 -10.42 6.19
CA ILE A 114 -2.98 -9.43 5.75
C ILE A 114 -3.79 -9.00 6.96
N ASP A 115 -3.71 -7.73 7.33
CA ASP A 115 -4.53 -7.16 8.39
C ASP A 115 -5.63 -6.33 7.78
N VAL A 116 -6.88 -6.72 7.99
CA VAL A 116 -8.04 -6.01 7.47
C VAL A 116 -8.85 -5.44 8.62
N THR A 117 -9.08 -4.13 8.61
CA THR A 117 -10.00 -3.51 9.55
C THR A 117 -11.32 -3.27 8.84
N PHE A 118 -12.38 -3.84 9.38
CA PHE A 118 -13.70 -3.75 8.77
C PHE A 118 -14.48 -2.56 9.29
N VAL A 119 -14.97 -1.77 8.37
CA VAL A 119 -15.89 -0.68 8.64
C VAL A 119 -17.27 -1.16 8.23
N GLU A 120 -18.25 -0.91 9.08
CA GLU A 120 -19.61 -1.37 8.86
C GLU A 120 -20.17 -0.83 7.55
N ASN A 121 -20.93 -1.66 6.85
CA ASN A 121 -21.66 -1.31 5.62
C ASN A 121 -20.75 -1.06 4.41
N GLU A 122 -19.52 -1.51 4.46
CA GLU A 122 -18.62 -1.42 3.33
C GLU A 122 -18.36 -2.81 2.76
N LYS A 123 -18.37 -2.91 1.44
CA LYS A 123 -17.98 -4.14 0.78
C LYS A 123 -16.46 -4.19 0.68
N SER A 124 -15.92 -5.36 0.89
CA SER A 124 -14.48 -5.56 0.85
C SER A 124 -14.04 -5.99 -0.55
N CYS A 125 -12.84 -5.56 -0.92
CA CYS A 125 -12.16 -6.09 -2.11
C CYS A 125 -11.14 -7.16 -1.74
N LEU A 126 -11.27 -7.74 -0.56
CA LEU A 126 -10.30 -8.72 -0.06
C LEU A 126 -10.07 -9.85 -1.05
N ARG A 127 -11.14 -10.33 -1.68
CA ARG A 127 -11.01 -11.40 -2.66
C ARG A 127 -10.10 -11.01 -3.81
N GLU A 128 -10.29 -9.80 -4.34
CA GLU A 128 -9.47 -9.30 -5.45
C GLU A 128 -8.03 -9.12 -5.02
N LEU A 129 -7.82 -8.66 -3.79
CA LEU A 129 -6.48 -8.53 -3.24
C LEU A 129 -5.78 -9.88 -3.17
N LEU A 130 -6.48 -10.90 -2.66
CA LEU A 130 -5.88 -12.22 -2.50
C LEU A 130 -5.51 -12.84 -3.83
N MET A 131 -6.21 -12.48 -4.89
CA MET A 131 -5.88 -12.97 -6.22
C MET A 131 -4.56 -12.40 -6.74
N GLU A 132 -4.12 -11.27 -6.18
CA GLU A 132 -2.88 -10.63 -6.59
C GLU A 132 -1.69 -11.04 -5.73
N LEU A 133 -1.89 -11.91 -4.76
CA LEU A 133 -0.87 -12.28 -3.79
C LEU A 133 -0.52 -13.76 -3.86
N PRO A 134 0.62 -14.16 -3.27
CA PRO A 134 0.97 -15.60 -3.18
C PRO A 134 -0.13 -16.36 -2.44
N GLU A 135 -0.18 -17.68 -2.64
CA GLU A 135 -1.28 -18.47 -2.15
C GLU A 135 -1.39 -18.59 -0.64
N GLU A 136 -0.28 -18.52 0.08
CA GLU A 136 -0.30 -18.77 1.51
C GLU A 136 -0.21 -17.49 2.31
N GLN A 137 -1.36 -17.03 2.82
CA GLN A 137 -1.41 -15.88 3.70
C GLN A 137 -2.17 -16.20 4.97
N THR A 138 -1.80 -15.52 6.06
CA THR A 138 -2.60 -15.49 7.27
C THR A 138 -3.34 -14.17 7.30
N ILE A 139 -4.65 -14.23 7.46
CA ILE A 139 -5.49 -13.05 7.43
C ILE A 139 -5.93 -12.73 8.84
N PHE A 140 -5.63 -11.52 9.29
CA PHE A 140 -6.05 -11.01 10.59
C PHE A 140 -7.19 -10.04 10.39
N TYR A 141 -8.30 -10.26 11.06
CA TYR A 141 -9.49 -9.42 10.94
C TYR A 141 -9.65 -8.56 12.18
N HIS A 142 -9.91 -7.29 11.99
CA HIS A 142 -10.17 -6.35 13.07
C HIS A 142 -11.49 -5.65 12.82
N SER A 143 -12.25 -5.41 13.87
CA SER A 143 -13.53 -4.73 13.73
C SER A 143 -13.42 -3.32 14.29
N LYS A 144 -13.69 -2.34 13.43
CA LYS A 144 -13.70 -0.95 13.86
C LYS A 144 -14.80 -0.71 14.89
N GLN A 145 -15.93 -1.42 14.77
CA GLN A 145 -17.02 -1.28 15.71
C GLN A 145 -16.65 -1.67 17.12
N GLY A 146 -15.87 -2.73 17.27
CA GLY A 146 -15.43 -3.15 18.60
C GLY A 146 -14.63 -2.08 19.30
N GLU A 147 -13.91 -1.29 18.54
CA GLU A 147 -13.10 -0.23 19.11
C GLU A 147 -13.93 0.98 19.50
N ALA A 148 -15.04 1.20 18.81
CA ALA A 148 -15.85 2.39 19.03
C ALA A 148 -16.64 2.35 20.32
N LYS A 149 -16.64 1.25 21.00
CA LYS A 149 -17.45 1.10 22.22
C LYS A 149 -16.72 1.46 23.50
#